data_adea48df431ca18d794b7b776ef318d6
#
_entry.id   adea48df431ca18d794b7b776ef318d6
#
_cell.length_a   1.000
_cell.length_b   1.000
_cell.length_c   1.000
_cell.angle_alpha   90.00
_cell.angle_beta   90.00
_cell.angle_gamma   90.00
#
_symmetry.space_group_name_H-M   'P 1'
#
loop_
_entity.id
_entity.type
_entity.pdbx_description
1 polymer ?
#
loop_
_entity_poly.entity_id
_entity_poly.type
_entity_poly.pdbx_seq_one_letter_code
_entity_poly.pdbx_strand_id
1 'polypeptide(L)'
;MMIQVSLSALEDCGCNPFKGPWFAGTKPLTRQEVASALLNKEFEDFPVKVNAKRNKHIRRIAYLVHQGWLDAIEIDVGCPSFPGYRHKDIVDDGHHRLAAAFYQGNATIGAHIAGEIEYAAELLRIPIEAFQHDV
;
A
#
# COMPACT_ATOMS: atom_id res chain seq x y z
N MET A 1 -15.87 2.18 -4.79
CA MET A 1 -15.54 1.20 -5.85
C MET A 1 -14.08 0.81 -5.76
N MET A 2 -13.82 -0.48 -5.78
CA MET A 2 -12.44 -0.98 -5.72
C MET A 2 -11.85 -1.09 -7.11
N ILE A 3 -10.67 -0.52 -7.30
CA ILE A 3 -9.93 -0.57 -8.56
C ILE A 3 -8.64 -1.35 -8.31
N GLN A 4 -8.23 -2.19 -9.27
CA GLN A 4 -6.96 -2.88 -9.21
C GLN A 4 -5.86 -1.94 -9.67
N VAL A 5 -4.89 -1.68 -8.79
CA VAL A 5 -3.79 -0.76 -9.03
C VAL A 5 -2.49 -1.53 -9.21
N SER A 6 -1.73 -1.20 -10.26
CA SER A 6 -0.45 -1.83 -10.54
C SER A 6 0.56 -1.57 -9.42
N LEU A 7 1.16 -2.63 -8.88
CA LEU A 7 2.25 -2.46 -7.90
C LEU A 7 3.46 -1.77 -8.53
N SER A 8 3.69 -2.00 -9.83
CA SER A 8 4.77 -1.30 -10.54
C SER A 8 4.55 0.21 -10.56
N ALA A 9 3.30 0.66 -10.77
CA ALA A 9 2.98 2.08 -10.71
C ALA A 9 3.20 2.64 -9.31
N LEU A 10 2.79 1.90 -8.27
CA LEU A 10 3.00 2.32 -6.89
C LEU A 10 4.49 2.36 -6.53
N GLU A 11 5.27 1.44 -7.03
CA GLU A 11 6.74 1.47 -6.83
C GLU A 11 7.33 2.73 -7.46
N ASP A 12 6.91 3.11 -8.65
CA ASP A 12 7.38 4.33 -9.30
C ASP A 12 6.98 5.58 -8.54
N CYS A 13 5.95 5.50 -7.72
CA CYS A 13 5.53 6.58 -6.82
C CYS A 13 6.28 6.55 -5.48
N GLY A 14 7.25 5.66 -5.31
CA GLY A 14 8.00 5.55 -4.07
C GLY A 14 7.27 4.79 -2.96
N CYS A 15 6.28 3.99 -3.29
CA CYS A 15 5.44 3.31 -2.30
C CYS A 15 5.88 1.88 -1.98
N ASN A 16 7.04 1.43 -2.50
CA ASN A 16 7.50 0.09 -2.18
C ASN A 16 8.24 0.09 -0.83
N PRO A 17 7.68 -0.54 0.21
CA PRO A 17 8.27 -0.50 1.55
C PRO A 17 9.58 -1.27 1.68
N PHE A 18 9.95 -2.08 0.67
CA PHE A 18 11.22 -2.81 0.66
C PHE A 18 12.33 -2.03 -0.03
N LYS A 19 12.02 -0.94 -0.73
CA LYS A 19 13.00 -0.13 -1.47
C LYS A 19 13.13 1.29 -0.96
N GLY A 20 12.24 1.74 -0.11
CA GLY A 20 12.26 3.08 0.44
C GLY A 20 11.83 3.09 1.90
N PRO A 21 11.82 4.26 2.52
CA PRO A 21 11.36 4.36 3.92
C PRO A 21 9.95 3.81 4.04
N TRP A 22 9.74 3.02 5.08
CA TRP A 22 8.41 2.55 5.39
C TRP A 22 7.69 3.63 6.21
N PHE A 23 6.35 3.56 6.26
CA PHE A 23 5.62 4.58 7.02
C PHE A 23 6.16 4.67 8.46
N ALA A 24 5.92 5.80 9.12
CA ALA A 24 6.47 6.12 10.43
C ALA A 24 7.97 6.41 10.43
N GLY A 25 8.56 6.71 9.25
CA GLY A 25 9.94 7.18 9.15
C GLY A 25 11.00 6.13 9.45
N THR A 26 10.66 4.86 9.37
CA THR A 26 11.58 3.78 9.67
C THR A 26 12.35 3.32 8.44
N LYS A 27 13.38 2.50 8.65
CA LYS A 27 14.15 1.88 7.58
C LYS A 27 13.25 1.03 6.69
N PRO A 28 13.64 0.82 5.41
CA PRO A 28 12.94 -0.12 4.56
C PRO A 28 12.79 -1.50 5.21
N LEU A 29 11.71 -2.18 4.89
CA LEU A 29 11.52 -3.57 5.29
C LEU A 29 12.51 -4.45 4.53
N THR A 30 12.88 -5.58 5.11
CA THR A 30 13.65 -6.59 4.40
C THR A 30 12.79 -7.83 4.20
N ARG A 31 13.01 -8.48 3.07
CA ARG A 31 12.29 -9.72 2.76
C ARG A 31 12.58 -10.80 3.81
N GLN A 32 13.81 -10.81 4.33
CA GLN A 32 14.23 -11.78 5.33
C GLN A 32 13.45 -11.64 6.64
N GLU A 33 13.15 -10.41 7.05
CA GLU A 33 12.33 -10.19 8.25
C GLU A 33 10.95 -10.84 8.12
N VAL A 34 10.30 -10.64 6.97
CA VAL A 34 8.98 -11.21 6.72
C VAL A 34 9.08 -12.74 6.57
N ALA A 35 10.07 -13.21 5.83
CA ALA A 35 10.29 -14.65 5.64
C ALA A 35 10.53 -15.36 6.97
N SER A 36 11.30 -14.75 7.87
CA SER A 36 11.57 -15.32 9.18
C SER A 36 10.30 -15.42 10.04
N ALA A 37 9.48 -14.36 10.02
CA ALA A 37 8.22 -14.38 10.74
C ALA A 37 7.27 -15.45 10.19
N LEU A 38 7.22 -15.61 8.87
CA LEU A 38 6.41 -16.65 8.24
C LEU A 38 6.90 -18.05 8.64
N LEU A 39 8.21 -18.28 8.57
CA LEU A 39 8.79 -19.57 8.91
C LEU A 39 8.49 -19.95 10.36
N ASN A 40 8.59 -19.01 11.27
CA ASN A 40 8.39 -19.22 12.69
C ASN A 40 6.93 -19.07 13.12
N LYS A 41 6.03 -18.82 12.17
CA LYS A 41 4.59 -18.63 12.42
C LYS A 41 4.32 -17.55 13.46
N GLU A 42 5.09 -16.46 13.37
CA GLU A 42 4.92 -15.31 14.25
C GLU A 42 3.97 -14.34 13.60
N PHE A 43 2.69 -14.43 13.95
CA PHE A 43 1.62 -13.68 13.31
C PHE A 43 0.96 -12.72 14.29
N GLU A 44 0.62 -11.54 13.79
CA GLU A 44 -0.22 -10.58 14.49
C GLU A 44 -1.55 -10.49 13.75
N ASP A 45 -2.62 -11.02 14.33
CA ASP A 45 -3.91 -11.16 13.66
C ASP A 45 -4.80 -9.93 13.79
N PHE A 46 -4.39 -8.92 14.56
CA PHE A 46 -5.13 -7.67 14.69
C PHE A 46 -4.37 -6.50 14.07
N PRO A 47 -5.09 -5.45 13.61
CA PRO A 47 -4.43 -4.24 13.12
C PRO A 47 -3.45 -3.66 14.15
N VAL A 48 -2.33 -3.14 13.63
CA VAL A 48 -1.22 -2.65 14.46
C VAL A 48 -1.13 -1.14 14.32
N LYS A 49 -1.01 -0.45 15.47
CA LYS A 49 -0.88 1.01 15.49
C LYS A 49 0.46 1.44 14.91
N VAL A 50 0.47 2.62 14.30
CA VAL A 50 1.66 3.15 13.60
C VAL A 50 2.87 3.26 14.53
N ASN A 51 2.68 3.54 15.80
CA ASN A 51 3.77 3.69 16.78
C ASN A 51 4.20 2.39 17.43
N ALA A 52 3.69 1.24 16.99
CA ALA A 52 4.12 -0.05 17.51
C ALA A 52 5.57 -0.35 17.11
N LYS A 53 6.17 -1.30 17.81
CA LYS A 53 7.54 -1.75 17.50
C LYS A 53 7.59 -2.42 16.14
N ARG A 54 8.76 -2.35 15.49
CA ARG A 54 8.97 -2.89 14.15
C ARG A 54 8.57 -4.35 14.01
N ASN A 55 8.95 -5.19 14.98
CA ASN A 55 8.64 -6.62 14.91
C ASN A 55 7.13 -6.89 14.88
N LYS A 56 6.33 -6.05 15.53
CA LYS A 56 4.89 -6.20 15.53
C LYS A 56 4.31 -5.89 14.13
N HIS A 57 4.85 -4.88 13.46
CA HIS A 57 4.49 -4.58 12.07
C HIS A 57 4.86 -5.74 11.15
N ILE A 58 6.05 -6.30 11.32
CA ILE A 58 6.51 -7.44 10.52
C ILE A 58 5.58 -8.64 10.69
N ARG A 59 5.18 -8.94 11.92
CA ARG A 59 4.24 -10.03 12.21
C ARG A 59 2.88 -9.80 11.60
N ARG A 60 2.43 -8.55 11.54
CA ARG A 60 1.17 -8.22 10.87
C ARG A 60 1.26 -8.48 9.37
N ILE A 61 2.37 -8.09 8.76
CA ILE A 61 2.62 -8.35 7.33
C ILE A 61 2.65 -9.85 7.08
N ALA A 62 3.37 -10.61 7.90
CA ALA A 62 3.44 -12.07 7.79
C ALA A 62 2.05 -12.70 7.90
N TYR A 63 1.23 -12.22 8.83
CA TYR A 63 -0.15 -12.69 8.98
C TYR A 63 -0.93 -12.50 7.68
N LEU A 64 -0.83 -11.31 7.08
CA LEU A 64 -1.56 -10.99 5.84
C LEU A 64 -1.06 -11.84 4.66
N VAL A 65 0.25 -12.07 4.58
CA VAL A 65 0.79 -12.99 3.57
C VAL A 65 0.21 -14.39 3.74
N HIS A 66 0.14 -14.86 4.98
CA HIS A 66 -0.36 -16.19 5.28
C HIS A 66 -1.87 -16.31 5.06
N GLN A 67 -2.64 -15.34 5.56
CA GLN A 67 -4.10 -15.40 5.61
C GLN A 67 -4.76 -14.78 4.39
N GLY A 68 -4.11 -13.82 3.74
CA GLY A 68 -4.73 -13.01 2.69
C GLY A 68 -5.58 -11.89 3.26
N TRP A 69 -6.17 -11.12 2.36
CA TRP A 69 -7.06 -10.02 2.73
C TRP A 69 -8.03 -9.75 1.58
N LEU A 70 -9.18 -9.17 1.93
CA LEU A 70 -10.22 -8.81 0.96
C LEU A 70 -10.43 -7.31 0.86
N ASP A 71 -10.09 -6.57 1.92
CA ASP A 71 -10.35 -5.13 1.97
C ASP A 71 -9.39 -4.37 1.06
N ALA A 72 -9.92 -3.34 0.38
CA ALA A 72 -9.12 -2.44 -0.43
C ALA A 72 -8.24 -1.56 0.45
N ILE A 73 -7.05 -1.20 -0.06
CA ILE A 73 -6.27 -0.13 0.56
C ILE A 73 -6.86 1.22 0.18
N GLU A 74 -6.51 2.27 0.91
CA GLU A 74 -6.97 3.62 0.61
C GLU A 74 -5.82 4.44 0.02
N ILE A 75 -6.04 4.98 -1.18
CA ILE A 75 -5.07 5.84 -1.87
C ILE A 75 -5.73 7.21 -2.06
N ASP A 76 -4.99 8.26 -1.75
CA ASP A 76 -5.41 9.64 -1.99
C ASP A 76 -4.27 10.36 -2.72
N VAL A 77 -4.49 10.62 -4.01
CA VAL A 77 -3.48 11.29 -4.84
C VAL A 77 -3.49 12.81 -4.67
N GLY A 78 -4.45 13.34 -3.90
CA GLY A 78 -4.55 14.77 -3.64
C GLY A 78 -5.11 15.55 -4.81
N CYS A 79 -4.94 16.87 -4.74
CA CYS A 79 -5.47 17.82 -5.71
C CYS A 79 -4.34 18.72 -6.24
N PRO A 80 -3.46 18.22 -7.13
CA PRO A 80 -2.29 18.98 -7.60
C PRO A 80 -2.64 20.29 -8.29
N SER A 81 -3.83 20.41 -8.88
CA SER A 81 -4.27 21.65 -9.52
C SER A 81 -4.70 22.72 -8.50
N PHE A 82 -4.82 22.35 -7.23
CA PHE A 82 -5.26 23.27 -6.20
C PHE A 82 -4.10 24.16 -5.73
N PRO A 83 -4.29 25.49 -5.63
CA PRO A 83 -3.23 26.37 -5.17
C PRO A 83 -2.75 25.99 -3.76
N GLY A 84 -1.43 25.93 -3.58
CA GLY A 84 -0.84 25.57 -2.30
C GLY A 84 -0.75 24.08 -2.03
N TYR A 85 -1.09 23.24 -3.00
CA TYR A 85 -0.96 21.80 -2.86
C TYR A 85 0.47 21.41 -2.50
N ARG A 86 0.60 20.48 -1.56
CA ARG A 86 1.88 19.88 -1.19
C ARG A 86 1.82 18.38 -1.40
N HIS A 87 2.87 17.86 -2.04
CA HIS A 87 2.98 16.41 -2.25
C HIS A 87 3.07 15.68 -0.91
N LYS A 88 2.38 14.58 -0.78
CA LYS A 88 2.42 13.71 0.40
C LYS A 88 2.41 12.26 -0.04
N ASP A 89 2.67 11.35 0.91
CA ASP A 89 2.48 9.93 0.66
C ASP A 89 1.03 9.67 0.26
N ILE A 90 0.84 8.98 -0.86
CA ILE A 90 -0.49 8.76 -1.41
C ILE A 90 -1.23 7.59 -0.76
N VAL A 91 -0.55 6.74 -0.01
CA VAL A 91 -1.21 5.63 0.68
C VAL A 91 -1.69 6.10 2.05
N ASP A 92 -3.01 6.23 2.21
CA ASP A 92 -3.61 6.69 3.46
C ASP A 92 -3.82 5.56 4.45
N ASP A 93 -4.19 4.37 3.97
CA ASP A 93 -4.46 3.21 4.81
C ASP A 93 -4.14 1.94 4.05
N GLY A 94 -3.71 0.92 4.79
CA GLY A 94 -3.40 -0.38 4.20
C GLY A 94 -1.93 -0.62 3.97
N HIS A 95 -1.05 0.05 4.72
CA HIS A 95 0.39 -0.09 4.55
C HIS A 95 0.86 -1.54 4.74
N HIS A 96 0.26 -2.27 5.68
CA HIS A 96 0.62 -3.67 5.91
C HIS A 96 0.15 -4.56 4.76
N ARG A 97 -1.04 -4.32 4.22
CA ARG A 97 -1.56 -5.04 3.05
C ARG A 97 -0.71 -4.78 1.82
N LEU A 98 -0.30 -3.52 1.64
CA LEU A 98 0.57 -3.15 0.53
C LEU A 98 1.93 -3.85 0.64
N ALA A 99 2.51 -3.86 1.85
CA ALA A 99 3.78 -4.57 2.09
C ALA A 99 3.64 -6.07 1.79
N ALA A 100 2.55 -6.68 2.22
CA ALA A 100 2.28 -8.09 1.93
C ALA A 100 2.18 -8.34 0.42
N ALA A 101 1.50 -7.45 -0.31
CA ALA A 101 1.37 -7.56 -1.77
C ALA A 101 2.74 -7.48 -2.46
N PHE A 102 3.58 -6.53 -2.06
CA PHE A 102 4.93 -6.43 -2.61
C PHE A 102 5.77 -7.66 -2.27
N TYR A 103 5.65 -8.15 -1.03
CA TYR A 103 6.39 -9.35 -0.63
C TYR A 103 6.02 -10.55 -1.49
N GLN A 104 4.74 -10.73 -1.77
CA GLN A 104 4.23 -11.83 -2.58
C GLN A 104 4.54 -11.68 -4.07
N GLY A 105 4.92 -10.49 -4.52
CA GLY A 105 5.13 -10.21 -5.93
C GLY A 105 3.83 -10.13 -6.72
N ASN A 106 2.75 -9.66 -6.10
CA ASN A 106 1.48 -9.47 -6.79
C ASN A 106 1.62 -8.44 -7.90
N ALA A 107 0.87 -8.61 -8.99
CA ALA A 107 0.84 -7.64 -10.08
C ALA A 107 0.05 -6.39 -9.69
N THR A 108 -1.04 -6.59 -8.95
CA THR A 108 -1.96 -5.50 -8.57
C THR A 108 -2.41 -5.64 -7.12
N ILE A 109 -3.01 -4.56 -6.61
CA ILE A 109 -3.69 -4.57 -5.32
C ILE A 109 -5.00 -3.78 -5.46
N GLY A 110 -6.05 -4.24 -4.79
CA GLY A 110 -7.32 -3.53 -4.77
C GLY A 110 -7.24 -2.26 -3.94
N ALA A 111 -7.74 -1.15 -4.47
CA ALA A 111 -7.69 0.15 -3.81
C ALA A 111 -8.95 0.95 -4.04
N HIS A 112 -9.30 1.78 -3.05
CA HIS A 112 -10.22 2.90 -3.24
C HIS A 112 -9.36 4.14 -3.45
N ILE A 113 -9.66 4.91 -4.48
CA ILE A 113 -8.83 6.03 -4.91
C ILE A 113 -9.60 7.33 -4.74
N ALA A 114 -9.01 8.27 -3.99
CA ALA A 114 -9.51 9.62 -3.79
C ALA A 114 -8.56 10.63 -4.44
N GLY A 115 -9.03 11.87 -4.58
CA GLY A 115 -8.27 12.95 -5.20
C GLY A 115 -8.71 13.22 -6.63
N GLU A 116 -7.91 14.00 -7.35
CA GLU A 116 -8.22 14.34 -8.74
C GLU A 116 -8.10 13.12 -9.65
N ILE A 117 -9.20 12.77 -10.32
CA ILE A 117 -9.29 11.55 -11.13
C ILE A 117 -8.30 11.56 -12.29
N GLU A 118 -8.17 12.68 -13.00
CA GLU A 118 -7.25 12.77 -14.13
C GLU A 118 -5.81 12.57 -13.68
N TYR A 119 -5.45 13.13 -12.54
CA TYR A 119 -4.12 12.95 -11.99
C TYR A 119 -3.89 11.51 -11.53
N ALA A 120 -4.89 10.91 -10.90
CA ALA A 120 -4.80 9.52 -10.46
C ALA A 120 -4.64 8.58 -11.65
N ALA A 121 -5.41 8.80 -12.72
CA ALA A 121 -5.32 7.99 -13.94
C ALA A 121 -3.91 8.01 -14.54
N GLU A 122 -3.32 9.20 -14.62
CA GLU A 122 -1.97 9.35 -15.16
C GLU A 122 -0.92 8.75 -14.24
N LEU A 123 -0.97 9.08 -12.95
CA LEU A 123 0.02 8.64 -11.96
C LEU A 123 0.03 7.13 -11.79
N LEU A 124 -1.14 6.52 -11.72
CA LEU A 124 -1.29 5.09 -11.43
C LEU A 124 -1.45 4.25 -12.71
N ARG A 125 -1.39 4.89 -13.88
CA ARG A 125 -1.49 4.23 -15.19
C ARG A 125 -2.78 3.44 -15.33
N ILE A 126 -3.89 4.07 -14.94
CA ILE A 126 -5.23 3.49 -15.00
C ILE A 126 -6.02 4.22 -16.09
N PRO A 127 -6.71 3.51 -17.00
CA PRO A 127 -7.57 4.18 -17.97
C PRO A 127 -8.63 5.03 -17.25
N ILE A 128 -8.85 6.25 -17.75
CA ILE A 128 -9.81 7.17 -17.11
C ILE A 128 -11.20 6.54 -17.00
N GLU A 129 -11.55 5.69 -17.96
CA GLU A 129 -12.83 5.00 -18.00
C GLU A 129 -13.05 4.10 -16.79
N ALA A 130 -11.98 3.59 -16.17
CA ALA A 130 -12.09 2.74 -14.99
C ALA A 130 -12.71 3.47 -13.79
N PHE A 131 -12.63 4.80 -13.78
CA PHE A 131 -13.18 5.62 -12.70
C PHE A 131 -14.65 6.00 -12.93
N GLN A 132 -15.22 5.62 -14.05
CA GLN A 132 -16.55 6.06 -14.47
C GLN A 132 -17.62 4.99 -14.36
N HIS A 133 -17.32 3.89 -13.67
CA HIS A 133 -18.22 2.75 -13.59
C HIS A 133 -19.34 2.88 -12.56
N ASP A 134 -19.32 3.90 -11.73
CA ASP A 134 -20.29 4.09 -10.65
C ASP A 134 -21.45 5.00 -11.02
N VAL A 135 -21.78 5.03 -12.26
CA VAL A 135 -22.88 5.87 -12.76
C VAL A 135 -24.21 5.15 -12.61
#